data_71242d80d611fc6097523a221413cc8e
#
_entry.id   71242d80d611fc6097523a221413cc8e
#
_cell.length_a   1.000
_cell.length_b   1.000
_cell.length_c   1.000
_cell.angle_alpha   90.00
_cell.angle_beta   90.00
_cell.angle_gamma   90.00
#
_symmetry.space_group_name_H-M   'P 1'
#
loop_
_entity.id
_entity.type
_entity.pdbx_description
1 polymer ?
#
loop_
_entity_poly.entity_id
_entity_poly.type
_entity_poly.pdbx_seq_one_letter_code
_entity_poly.pdbx_strand_id
1 'polypeptide(L)'
;MSLPQTDYPVRRTASYREWSPSVHYAQFQTLPPGKLPRRRLYDFELLYVCEGEAATYMHDKRYTLAAGQLIMLPSGVYHQNEAVSYPKTRFIGIHFDFFNELTIQTEADMVVNEEHVQPDKFAAEACAEGMTPLSANPVYTLSSAAVQLMEQLVHEFTTRPPGYELICKALTLQVLTYLLRSPYLSSSRHVSVHGDKLRELLKRIEASPSEPWTNSGIAKQLNLSVDHMAKLFKQMVGMPPNEYIQSIRLGEARRLLRETDCSIEIVGIRSGYPDIHYFSRTFRKHEGISPREYRKLSRML
;
A
#
# COMPACT_ATOMS: atom_id res chain seq x y z
N MET A 1 8.56 -28.96 29.14
CA MET A 1 8.80 -27.52 29.26
C MET A 1 8.04 -26.87 28.08
N SER A 2 6.94 -26.18 28.34
CA SER A 2 6.25 -25.43 27.31
C SER A 2 7.15 -24.25 26.88
N LEU A 3 7.51 -24.20 25.60
CA LEU A 3 8.16 -23.02 25.02
C LEU A 3 7.30 -21.79 25.33
N PRO A 4 7.91 -20.63 25.66
CA PRO A 4 7.13 -19.41 25.84
C PRO A 4 6.30 -19.19 24.59
N GLN A 5 5.01 -18.88 24.79
CA GLN A 5 4.08 -18.50 23.74
C GLN A 5 4.61 -17.17 23.16
N THR A 6 5.48 -17.26 22.15
CA THR A 6 5.90 -16.10 21.37
C THR A 6 4.65 -15.60 20.66
N ASP A 7 4.27 -14.34 20.91
CA ASP A 7 3.16 -13.70 20.21
C ASP A 7 3.55 -13.54 18.73
N TYR A 8 3.01 -14.43 17.89
CA TYR A 8 3.14 -14.33 16.44
C TYR A 8 2.02 -13.48 15.82
N PRO A 9 2.31 -12.76 14.75
CA PRO A 9 3.62 -12.64 14.09
C PRO A 9 4.60 -11.79 14.90
N VAL A 10 5.89 -12.12 14.80
CA VAL A 10 6.97 -11.22 15.26
C VAL A 10 6.84 -9.90 14.51
N ARG A 11 7.00 -8.77 15.21
CA ARG A 11 6.87 -7.43 14.60
C ARG A 11 8.18 -6.66 14.70
N ARG A 12 8.51 -5.95 13.61
CA ARG A 12 9.68 -5.07 13.56
C ARG A 12 9.23 -3.67 13.16
N THR A 13 9.46 -2.68 14.05
CA THR A 13 9.27 -1.26 13.70
C THR A 13 10.35 -0.85 12.70
N ALA A 14 9.94 -0.41 11.53
CA ALA A 14 10.84 -0.03 10.44
C ALA A 14 10.21 1.06 9.57
N SER A 15 11.02 2.01 9.10
CA SER A 15 10.57 2.99 8.12
C SER A 15 10.28 2.31 6.77
N TYR A 16 9.45 2.90 5.92
CA TYR A 16 9.18 2.37 4.58
C TYR A 16 10.43 2.22 3.70
N ARG A 17 11.51 2.95 4.00
CA ARG A 17 12.79 2.86 3.28
C ARG A 17 13.53 1.56 3.55
N GLU A 18 13.26 0.93 4.67
CA GLU A 18 13.87 -0.34 5.09
C GLU A 18 13.12 -1.56 4.55
N TRP A 19 11.91 -1.37 4.00
CA TRP A 19 11.15 -2.46 3.44
C TRP A 19 11.81 -2.97 2.17
N SER A 20 12.18 -4.24 2.19
CA SER A 20 12.96 -4.89 1.14
C SER A 20 12.42 -6.30 0.87
N PRO A 21 11.14 -6.44 0.48
CA PRO A 21 10.51 -7.76 0.40
C PRO A 21 11.23 -8.69 -0.59
N SER A 22 11.26 -9.97 -0.21
CA SER A 22 11.70 -11.08 -1.05
C SER A 22 10.53 -12.00 -1.32
N VAL A 23 10.37 -12.45 -2.56
CA VAL A 23 9.31 -13.40 -2.95
C VAL A 23 9.90 -14.80 -3.03
N HIS A 24 9.32 -15.73 -2.27
CA HIS A 24 9.79 -17.11 -2.19
C HIS A 24 9.01 -18.04 -3.11
N TYR A 25 7.73 -17.70 -3.34
CA TYR A 25 6.83 -18.50 -4.14
C TYR A 25 5.68 -17.63 -4.67
N ALA A 26 5.25 -17.88 -5.90
CA ALA A 26 4.10 -17.22 -6.49
C ALA A 26 3.48 -18.08 -7.59
N GLN A 27 2.20 -18.44 -7.45
CA GLN A 27 1.49 -19.20 -8.49
C GLN A 27 -0.01 -19.05 -8.44
N PHE A 28 -0.66 -19.43 -9.55
CA PHE A 28 -2.08 -19.77 -9.56
C PHE A 28 -2.28 -21.19 -9.03
N GLN A 29 -3.29 -21.35 -8.17
CA GLN A 29 -3.72 -22.64 -7.64
C GLN A 29 -5.19 -22.86 -7.94
N THR A 30 -5.55 -24.07 -8.29
CA THR A 30 -6.96 -24.46 -8.50
C THR A 30 -7.23 -25.69 -7.68
N LEU A 31 -8.17 -25.58 -6.73
CA LEU A 31 -8.48 -26.65 -5.78
C LEU A 31 -9.96 -27.04 -5.86
N PRO A 32 -10.27 -28.34 -5.79
CA PRO A 32 -11.64 -28.81 -5.54
C PRO A 32 -12.08 -28.41 -4.14
N PRO A 33 -13.38 -28.46 -3.82
CA PRO A 33 -13.87 -28.24 -2.48
C PRO A 33 -13.18 -29.14 -1.46
N GLY A 34 -12.75 -28.55 -0.35
CA GLY A 34 -12.07 -29.31 0.71
C GLY A 34 -11.19 -28.45 1.60
N LYS A 35 -10.86 -28.98 2.76
CA LYS A 35 -9.95 -28.36 3.72
C LYS A 35 -8.53 -28.81 3.46
N LEU A 36 -7.61 -27.87 3.45
CA LEU A 36 -6.18 -28.14 3.44
C LEU A 36 -5.69 -28.51 4.87
N PRO A 37 -4.50 -29.14 5.01
CA PRO A 37 -3.91 -29.37 6.32
C PRO A 37 -3.74 -28.06 7.11
N ARG A 38 -3.95 -28.12 8.43
CA ARG A 38 -3.62 -27.01 9.33
C ARG A 38 -2.11 -26.89 9.38
N ARG A 39 -1.59 -25.67 9.17
CA ARG A 39 -0.16 -25.39 9.12
C ARG A 39 0.16 -24.01 9.67
N ARG A 40 1.41 -23.71 9.86
CA ARG A 40 1.97 -22.35 9.96
C ARG A 40 3.21 -22.23 9.09
N LEU A 41 3.56 -21.00 8.76
CA LEU A 41 4.61 -20.68 7.82
C LEU A 41 5.72 -19.91 8.52
N TYR A 42 6.94 -20.00 7.99
CA TYR A 42 8.05 -19.16 8.40
C TYR A 42 7.98 -17.77 7.77
N ASP A 43 7.33 -17.63 6.61
CA ASP A 43 7.12 -16.41 5.87
C ASP A 43 5.65 -15.93 5.93
N PHE A 44 5.29 -14.95 5.12
CA PHE A 44 3.93 -14.44 4.95
C PHE A 44 3.35 -14.95 3.65
N GLU A 45 2.05 -15.22 3.64
CA GLU A 45 1.32 -15.58 2.41
C GLU A 45 0.21 -14.57 2.13
N LEU A 46 0.15 -14.06 0.90
CA LEU A 46 -1.00 -13.35 0.33
C LEU A 46 -1.81 -14.36 -0.47
N LEU A 47 -2.99 -14.74 0.03
CA LEU A 47 -3.90 -15.68 -0.64
C LEU A 47 -5.10 -14.92 -1.20
N TYR A 48 -5.16 -14.76 -2.51
CA TYR A 48 -6.23 -14.04 -3.22
C TYR A 48 -7.16 -15.03 -3.92
N VAL A 49 -8.48 -14.83 -3.78
CA VAL A 49 -9.53 -15.63 -4.44
C VAL A 49 -9.85 -15.00 -5.80
N CYS A 50 -9.45 -15.69 -6.88
CA CYS A 50 -9.75 -15.28 -8.26
C CYS A 50 -11.18 -15.65 -8.66
N GLU A 51 -11.61 -16.87 -8.28
CA GLU A 51 -12.91 -17.45 -8.65
C GLU A 51 -13.42 -18.35 -7.53
N GLY A 52 -14.72 -18.29 -7.26
CA GLY A 52 -15.37 -19.08 -6.23
C GLY A 52 -15.29 -18.45 -4.83
N GLU A 53 -15.38 -19.31 -3.82
CA GLU A 53 -15.35 -18.92 -2.40
C GLU A 53 -14.36 -19.76 -1.64
N ALA A 54 -13.79 -19.20 -0.58
CA ALA A 54 -12.88 -19.86 0.31
C ALA A 54 -13.20 -19.52 1.78
N ALA A 55 -12.62 -20.28 2.69
CA ALA A 55 -12.58 -19.93 4.09
C ALA A 55 -11.17 -20.17 4.66
N THR A 56 -10.77 -19.34 5.61
CA THR A 56 -9.54 -19.53 6.39
C THR A 56 -9.88 -19.51 7.88
N TYR A 57 -9.41 -20.51 8.59
CA TYR A 57 -9.51 -20.62 10.04
C TYR A 57 -8.19 -20.19 10.66
N MET A 58 -8.22 -19.10 11.45
CA MET A 58 -7.04 -18.49 12.08
C MET A 58 -7.48 -17.72 13.34
N HIS A 59 -6.72 -17.80 14.43
CA HIS A 59 -7.04 -17.15 15.72
C HIS A 59 -8.46 -17.49 16.22
N ASP A 60 -8.87 -18.77 16.13
CA ASP A 60 -10.21 -19.25 16.50
C ASP A 60 -11.38 -18.55 15.77
N LYS A 61 -11.07 -17.89 14.66
CA LYS A 61 -12.04 -17.24 13.77
C LYS A 61 -12.07 -17.91 12.41
N ARG A 62 -13.26 -17.91 11.80
CA ARG A 62 -13.46 -18.30 10.41
C ARG A 62 -13.61 -17.04 9.54
N TYR A 63 -12.68 -16.83 8.63
CA TYR A 63 -12.72 -15.77 7.64
C TYR A 63 -13.28 -16.34 6.34
N THR A 64 -14.43 -15.85 5.89
CA THR A 64 -15.00 -16.20 4.57
C THR A 64 -14.52 -15.22 3.53
N LEU A 65 -14.16 -15.74 2.37
CA LEU A 65 -13.56 -14.98 1.26
C LEU A 65 -14.34 -15.28 -0.02
N ALA A 66 -14.80 -14.25 -0.70
CA ALA A 66 -15.37 -14.34 -2.04
C ALA A 66 -14.32 -13.94 -3.09
N ALA A 67 -14.60 -14.21 -4.36
CA ALA A 67 -13.80 -13.71 -5.47
C ALA A 67 -13.57 -12.19 -5.37
N GLY A 68 -12.37 -11.73 -5.61
CA GLY A 68 -11.93 -10.34 -5.43
C GLY A 68 -11.38 -10.02 -4.05
N GLN A 69 -11.39 -10.97 -3.11
CA GLN A 69 -10.84 -10.79 -1.76
C GLN A 69 -9.52 -11.53 -1.57
N LEU A 70 -8.68 -10.95 -0.73
CA LEU A 70 -7.38 -11.46 -0.33
C LEU A 70 -7.35 -11.63 1.18
N ILE A 71 -6.70 -12.68 1.68
CA ILE A 71 -6.30 -12.80 3.09
C ILE A 71 -4.78 -12.82 3.19
N MET A 72 -4.26 -12.07 4.15
CA MET A 72 -2.85 -12.12 4.55
C MET A 72 -2.70 -13.13 5.68
N LEU A 73 -1.87 -14.15 5.47
CA LEU A 73 -1.54 -15.18 6.43
C LEU A 73 -0.18 -14.85 7.06
N PRO A 74 -0.15 -14.52 8.36
CA PRO A 74 1.07 -14.06 9.00
C PRO A 74 2.03 -15.22 9.34
N SER A 75 3.33 -14.93 9.33
CA SER A 75 4.39 -15.80 9.80
C SER A 75 4.14 -16.28 11.23
N GLY A 76 4.36 -17.56 11.50
CA GLY A 76 4.21 -18.19 12.82
C GLY A 76 2.79 -18.47 13.27
N VAL A 77 1.78 -17.95 12.58
CA VAL A 77 0.36 -18.10 12.96
C VAL A 77 -0.25 -19.35 12.33
N TYR A 78 -0.85 -20.21 13.18
CA TYR A 78 -1.58 -21.38 12.69
C TYR A 78 -2.81 -20.98 11.90
N HIS A 79 -2.94 -21.57 10.71
CA HIS A 79 -4.11 -21.38 9.85
C HIS A 79 -4.48 -22.69 9.13
N GLN A 80 -5.73 -22.74 8.67
CA GLN A 80 -6.24 -23.80 7.81
C GLN A 80 -7.10 -23.18 6.72
N ASN A 81 -6.72 -23.37 5.48
CA ASN A 81 -7.48 -22.90 4.31
C ASN A 81 -8.47 -23.95 3.83
N GLU A 82 -9.61 -23.52 3.30
CA GLU A 82 -10.69 -24.34 2.76
C GLU A 82 -11.14 -23.76 1.41
N ALA A 83 -11.12 -24.56 0.35
CA ALA A 83 -11.81 -24.27 -0.89
C ALA A 83 -13.27 -24.66 -0.73
N VAL A 84 -14.21 -23.72 -0.99
CA VAL A 84 -15.65 -23.94 -0.68
C VAL A 84 -16.46 -24.23 -1.95
N SER A 85 -16.17 -23.56 -3.06
CA SER A 85 -17.00 -23.64 -4.26
C SER A 85 -16.80 -24.91 -5.07
N TYR A 86 -17.92 -25.46 -5.56
CA TYR A 86 -17.92 -26.54 -6.56
C TYR A 86 -18.02 -25.94 -7.99
N PRO A 87 -17.34 -26.46 -9.01
CA PRO A 87 -16.42 -27.62 -8.95
C PRO A 87 -15.03 -27.28 -8.40
N LYS A 88 -14.69 -26.00 -8.27
CA LYS A 88 -13.35 -25.56 -7.88
C LYS A 88 -13.34 -24.12 -7.34
N THR A 89 -12.30 -23.79 -6.58
CA THR A 89 -11.92 -22.42 -6.24
C THR A 89 -10.54 -22.14 -6.84
N ARG A 90 -10.35 -20.97 -7.44
CA ARG A 90 -9.08 -20.54 -8.03
C ARG A 90 -8.45 -19.44 -7.19
N PHE A 91 -7.16 -19.57 -6.92
CA PHE A 91 -6.39 -18.67 -6.07
C PHE A 91 -5.15 -18.12 -6.79
N ILE A 92 -4.62 -17.01 -6.30
CA ILE A 92 -3.22 -16.62 -6.38
C ILE A 92 -2.64 -16.72 -4.97
N GLY A 93 -1.57 -17.52 -4.81
CA GLY A 93 -0.75 -17.58 -3.61
C GLY A 93 0.60 -16.92 -3.85
N ILE A 94 1.00 -15.99 -2.98
CA ILE A 94 2.30 -15.31 -3.02
C ILE A 94 2.92 -15.39 -1.63
N HIS A 95 4.05 -16.05 -1.51
CA HIS A 95 4.85 -16.15 -0.29
C HIS A 95 6.00 -15.16 -0.33
N PHE A 96 6.20 -14.43 0.77
CA PHE A 96 7.21 -13.38 0.85
C PHE A 96 7.63 -13.10 2.30
N ASP A 97 8.76 -12.45 2.49
CA ASP A 97 9.12 -11.75 3.72
C ASP A 97 9.30 -10.25 3.47
N PHE A 98 9.28 -9.44 4.53
CA PHE A 98 9.36 -7.97 4.42
C PHE A 98 10.78 -7.43 4.28
N PHE A 99 11.82 -8.18 4.64
CA PHE A 99 13.17 -7.64 4.82
C PHE A 99 14.26 -8.44 4.09
N ASN A 100 13.87 -9.41 3.24
CA ASN A 100 14.79 -10.33 2.57
C ASN A 100 15.70 -11.06 3.58
N GLU A 101 15.10 -11.54 4.65
CA GLU A 101 15.82 -12.20 5.77
C GLU A 101 15.77 -13.72 5.72
N LEU A 102 14.88 -14.31 4.90
CA LEU A 102 14.74 -15.75 4.77
C LEU A 102 15.49 -16.30 3.55
N THR A 103 16.16 -17.42 3.75
CA THR A 103 16.67 -18.24 2.64
C THR A 103 15.73 -19.43 2.46
N ILE A 104 14.90 -19.36 1.42
CA ILE A 104 13.95 -20.41 1.03
C ILE A 104 14.43 -21.00 -0.31
N GLN A 105 14.70 -22.31 -0.33
CA GLN A 105 15.14 -23.01 -1.55
C GLN A 105 14.02 -23.86 -2.14
N THR A 106 13.13 -24.39 -1.28
CA THR A 106 12.01 -25.25 -1.67
C THR A 106 10.72 -24.83 -0.99
N GLU A 107 9.59 -25.29 -1.50
CA GLU A 107 8.28 -25.04 -0.86
C GLU A 107 8.21 -25.61 0.58
N ALA A 108 8.93 -26.70 0.84
CA ALA A 108 8.98 -27.30 2.17
C ALA A 108 9.67 -26.39 3.22
N ASP A 109 10.60 -25.54 2.77
CA ASP A 109 11.30 -24.60 3.66
C ASP A 109 10.41 -23.49 4.21
N MET A 110 9.27 -23.22 3.56
CA MET A 110 8.28 -22.22 4.01
C MET A 110 7.39 -22.76 5.11
N VAL A 111 7.12 -24.07 5.13
CA VAL A 111 6.20 -24.71 6.08
C VAL A 111 6.98 -25.12 7.33
N VAL A 112 6.41 -24.81 8.50
CA VAL A 112 7.03 -25.19 9.78
C VAL A 112 6.91 -26.69 9.99
N ASN A 113 8.04 -27.36 10.18
CA ASN A 113 8.07 -28.72 10.70
C ASN A 113 7.93 -28.65 12.23
N GLU A 114 6.79 -29.12 12.75
CA GLU A 114 6.47 -29.02 14.18
C GLU A 114 7.36 -29.88 15.08
N GLU A 115 8.03 -30.88 14.52
CA GLU A 115 9.02 -31.70 15.26
C GLU A 115 10.37 -30.98 15.41
N HIS A 116 10.66 -30.03 14.49
CA HIS A 116 11.94 -29.32 14.43
C HIS A 116 11.72 -27.82 14.13
N VAL A 117 10.99 -27.13 15.02
CA VAL A 117 10.72 -25.70 14.89
C VAL A 117 12.01 -24.89 15.06
N GLN A 118 12.23 -23.96 14.14
CA GLN A 118 13.35 -23.00 14.16
C GLN A 118 12.81 -21.60 14.51
N PRO A 119 12.81 -21.18 15.80
CA PRO A 119 12.18 -19.92 16.22
C PRO A 119 12.76 -18.68 15.52
N ASP A 120 14.05 -18.68 15.24
CA ASP A 120 14.75 -17.54 14.61
C ASP A 120 14.46 -17.42 13.10
N LYS A 121 13.78 -18.42 12.51
CA LYS A 121 13.39 -18.41 11.09
C LYS A 121 12.06 -17.72 10.83
N PHE A 122 11.27 -17.39 11.85
CA PHE A 122 10.01 -16.69 11.63
C PHE A 122 10.24 -15.24 11.17
N ALA A 123 9.81 -14.92 9.95
CA ALA A 123 9.92 -13.59 9.39
C ALA A 123 9.15 -12.55 10.21
N ALA A 124 9.72 -11.38 10.36
CA ALA A 124 9.09 -10.28 11.07
C ALA A 124 8.15 -9.48 10.16
N GLU A 125 6.96 -9.12 10.71
CA GLU A 125 6.06 -8.17 10.06
C GLU A 125 6.60 -6.75 10.17
N ALA A 126 6.70 -6.07 9.04
CA ALA A 126 7.08 -4.66 9.02
C ALA A 126 5.95 -3.77 9.53
N CYS A 127 6.24 -2.96 10.54
CA CYS A 127 5.32 -1.99 11.12
C CYS A 127 5.93 -0.59 11.03
N ALA A 128 5.35 0.29 10.21
CA ALA A 128 5.75 1.69 10.20
C ALA A 128 5.14 2.43 11.40
N GLU A 129 5.85 3.43 11.92
CA GLU A 129 5.42 4.22 13.07
C GLU A 129 4.01 4.83 12.84
N GLY A 130 3.11 4.66 13.81
CA GLY A 130 1.73 5.16 13.73
C GLY A 130 0.80 4.41 12.78
N MET A 131 1.26 3.30 12.19
CA MET A 131 0.45 2.48 11.29
C MET A 131 -0.02 1.19 11.96
N THR A 132 -1.25 0.78 11.64
CA THR A 132 -1.78 -0.51 12.04
C THR A 132 -1.09 -1.61 11.22
N PRO A 133 -0.58 -2.70 11.85
CA PRO A 133 -0.02 -3.84 11.14
C PRO A 133 -0.99 -4.42 10.10
N LEU A 134 -0.49 -4.88 8.97
CA LEU A 134 -1.32 -5.46 7.91
C LEU A 134 -2.06 -6.72 8.38
N SER A 135 -1.44 -7.51 9.26
CA SER A 135 -2.03 -8.72 9.85
C SER A 135 -3.19 -8.43 10.82
N ALA A 136 -3.32 -7.20 11.34
CA ALA A 136 -4.37 -6.86 12.32
C ALA A 136 -5.78 -6.96 11.73
N ASN A 137 -5.95 -6.65 10.45
CA ASN A 137 -7.17 -6.82 9.69
C ASN A 137 -6.85 -7.62 8.41
N PRO A 138 -6.74 -8.95 8.47
CA PRO A 138 -6.06 -9.73 7.44
C PRO A 138 -6.83 -9.82 6.12
N VAL A 139 -8.11 -9.46 6.05
CA VAL A 139 -8.95 -9.57 4.84
C VAL A 139 -9.05 -8.24 4.12
N TYR A 140 -8.75 -8.25 2.82
CA TYR A 140 -8.74 -7.08 1.94
C TYR A 140 -9.59 -7.33 0.70
N THR A 141 -10.28 -6.32 0.21
CA THR A 141 -10.90 -6.32 -1.13
C THR A 141 -9.99 -5.55 -2.08
N LEU A 142 -9.51 -6.22 -3.12
CA LEU A 142 -8.56 -5.63 -4.06
C LEU A 142 -9.24 -4.89 -5.20
N SER A 143 -8.57 -3.82 -5.67
CA SER A 143 -8.92 -3.18 -6.95
C SER A 143 -8.37 -4.01 -8.12
N SER A 144 -8.94 -3.83 -9.32
CA SER A 144 -8.43 -4.47 -10.54
C SER A 144 -6.95 -4.18 -10.78
N ALA A 145 -6.47 -2.97 -10.46
CA ALA A 145 -5.06 -2.61 -10.58
C ALA A 145 -4.17 -3.43 -9.64
N ALA A 146 -4.58 -3.66 -8.39
CA ALA A 146 -3.81 -4.50 -7.46
C ALA A 146 -3.79 -5.96 -7.89
N VAL A 147 -4.90 -6.47 -8.44
CA VAL A 147 -4.97 -7.83 -8.99
C VAL A 147 -4.02 -8.01 -10.17
N GLN A 148 -3.98 -7.05 -11.12
CA GLN A 148 -3.05 -7.08 -12.24
C GLN A 148 -1.59 -7.13 -11.79
N LEU A 149 -1.21 -6.43 -10.72
CA LEU A 149 0.14 -6.51 -10.15
C LEU A 149 0.45 -7.91 -9.61
N MET A 150 -0.52 -8.56 -8.94
CA MET A 150 -0.33 -9.94 -8.46
C MET A 150 -0.21 -10.94 -9.62
N GLU A 151 -1.01 -10.80 -10.66
CA GLU A 151 -0.94 -11.65 -11.86
C GLU A 151 0.40 -11.47 -12.58
N GLN A 152 0.87 -10.22 -12.72
CA GLN A 152 2.18 -9.92 -13.28
C GLN A 152 3.31 -10.51 -12.42
N LEU A 153 3.21 -10.43 -11.10
CA LEU A 153 4.18 -11.03 -10.18
C LEU A 153 4.25 -12.55 -10.36
N VAL A 154 3.11 -13.25 -10.45
CA VAL A 154 3.08 -14.69 -10.73
C VAL A 154 3.74 -15.01 -12.06
N HIS A 155 3.46 -14.23 -13.10
CA HIS A 155 4.08 -14.43 -14.42
C HIS A 155 5.61 -14.27 -14.36
N GLU A 156 6.07 -13.18 -13.74
CA GLU A 156 7.50 -12.87 -13.60
C GLU A 156 8.23 -13.95 -12.78
N PHE A 157 7.65 -14.36 -11.64
CA PHE A 157 8.23 -15.40 -10.79
C PHE A 157 8.27 -16.77 -11.48
N THR A 158 7.28 -17.08 -12.32
CA THR A 158 7.20 -18.36 -13.02
C THR A 158 8.18 -18.45 -14.20
N THR A 159 8.30 -17.35 -14.96
CA THR A 159 9.16 -17.32 -16.17
C THR A 159 10.63 -17.03 -15.87
N ARG A 160 10.92 -16.38 -14.74
CA ARG A 160 12.27 -16.04 -14.23
C ARG A 160 13.21 -15.44 -15.28
N PRO A 161 12.82 -14.39 -16.01
CA PRO A 161 13.76 -13.70 -16.90
C PRO A 161 14.88 -13.03 -16.08
N PRO A 162 16.02 -12.66 -16.69
CA PRO A 162 17.09 -11.97 -15.98
C PRO A 162 16.58 -10.74 -15.22
N GLY A 163 16.83 -10.69 -13.89
CA GLY A 163 16.38 -9.61 -13.02
C GLY A 163 14.95 -9.78 -12.48
N TYR A 164 14.32 -10.95 -12.63
CA TYR A 164 12.97 -11.21 -12.13
C TYR A 164 12.80 -10.90 -10.64
N GLU A 165 13.83 -11.15 -9.81
CA GLU A 165 13.75 -10.82 -8.38
C GLU A 165 13.53 -9.32 -8.13
N LEU A 166 14.14 -8.45 -8.94
CA LEU A 166 13.95 -6.99 -8.84
C LEU A 166 12.51 -6.59 -9.19
N ILE A 167 11.96 -7.20 -10.24
CA ILE A 167 10.57 -6.96 -10.66
C ILE A 167 9.60 -7.51 -9.63
N CYS A 168 9.79 -8.76 -9.13
CA CYS A 168 8.97 -9.34 -8.07
C CYS A 168 8.98 -8.47 -6.80
N LYS A 169 10.15 -7.98 -6.38
CA LYS A 169 10.28 -7.04 -5.26
C LYS A 169 9.49 -5.74 -5.49
N ALA A 170 9.63 -5.13 -6.67
CA ALA A 170 8.92 -3.90 -7.01
C ALA A 170 7.40 -4.09 -7.02
N LEU A 171 6.91 -5.19 -7.59
CA LEU A 171 5.50 -5.54 -7.62
C LEU A 171 4.95 -5.82 -6.21
N THR A 172 5.72 -6.54 -5.37
CA THR A 172 5.34 -6.79 -3.98
C THR A 172 5.22 -5.49 -3.20
N LEU A 173 6.17 -4.56 -3.33
CA LEU A 173 6.07 -3.23 -2.71
C LEU A 173 4.83 -2.45 -3.15
N GLN A 174 4.45 -2.55 -4.42
CA GLN A 174 3.22 -1.93 -4.92
C GLN A 174 1.98 -2.58 -4.30
N VAL A 175 1.90 -3.93 -4.28
CA VAL A 175 0.78 -4.66 -3.65
C VAL A 175 0.67 -4.29 -2.17
N LEU A 176 1.77 -4.32 -1.40
CA LEU A 176 1.79 -3.92 0.01
C LEU A 176 1.31 -2.47 0.20
N THR A 177 1.67 -1.56 -0.72
CA THR A 177 1.19 -0.18 -0.70
C THR A 177 -0.33 -0.09 -0.89
N TYR A 178 -0.93 -0.93 -1.75
CA TYR A 178 -2.38 -1.04 -1.88
C TYR A 178 -3.03 -1.56 -0.59
N LEU A 179 -2.45 -2.57 0.05
CA LEU A 179 -2.95 -3.10 1.32
C LEU A 179 -2.89 -2.05 2.43
N LEU A 180 -1.78 -1.33 2.58
CA LEU A 180 -1.62 -0.22 3.53
C LEU A 180 -2.67 0.88 3.35
N ARG A 181 -3.06 1.16 2.10
CA ARG A 181 -4.06 2.19 1.77
C ARG A 181 -5.49 1.66 1.82
N SER A 182 -5.71 0.35 1.87
CA SER A 182 -7.03 -0.26 1.86
C SER A 182 -7.95 0.17 3.00
N PRO A 183 -7.52 0.32 4.27
CA PRO A 183 -8.37 0.84 5.35
C PRO A 183 -8.89 2.25 5.06
N TYR A 184 -8.09 3.05 4.37
CA TYR A 184 -8.49 4.41 3.95
C TYR A 184 -9.49 4.38 2.79
N LEU A 185 -9.48 3.31 1.99
CA LEU A 185 -10.40 3.11 0.86
C LEU A 185 -11.69 2.39 1.29
N SER A 186 -11.65 1.48 2.26
CA SER A 186 -12.82 0.69 2.71
C SER A 186 -13.68 1.44 3.73
N SER A 187 -13.19 2.44 4.44
CA SER A 187 -14.03 3.45 5.12
C SER A 187 -14.97 4.16 4.15
N SER A 188 -14.73 3.99 2.84
CA SER A 188 -15.51 4.52 1.72
C SER A 188 -16.80 3.76 1.39
N ARG A 189 -17.20 2.68 2.05
CA ARG A 189 -18.51 2.07 1.77
C ARG A 189 -19.70 2.92 2.26
N HIS A 190 -19.50 3.84 3.23
CA HIS A 190 -20.42 4.94 3.49
C HIS A 190 -20.05 6.23 2.73
N VAL A 191 -18.97 6.24 1.95
CA VAL A 191 -18.38 7.38 1.25
C VAL A 191 -18.68 7.35 -0.27
N SER A 192 -19.54 6.44 -0.77
CA SER A 192 -19.72 6.29 -2.24
C SER A 192 -20.10 7.58 -2.97
N VAL A 193 -20.91 8.46 -2.39
CA VAL A 193 -21.32 9.74 -3.00
C VAL A 193 -20.26 10.84 -2.81
N HIS A 194 -19.64 10.94 -1.63
CA HIS A 194 -18.64 11.98 -1.34
C HIS A 194 -17.23 11.61 -1.82
N GLY A 195 -16.92 10.31 -1.88
CA GLY A 195 -15.62 9.83 -2.34
C GLY A 195 -15.38 10.08 -3.83
N ASP A 196 -16.40 9.88 -4.67
CA ASP A 196 -16.32 10.19 -6.11
C ASP A 196 -16.19 11.68 -6.34
N LYS A 197 -16.97 12.49 -5.62
CA LYS A 197 -16.85 13.95 -5.66
C LYS A 197 -15.48 14.43 -5.19
N LEU A 198 -14.92 13.81 -4.16
CA LEU A 198 -13.58 14.17 -3.70
C LEU A 198 -12.51 13.78 -4.74
N ARG A 199 -12.60 12.62 -5.39
CA ARG A 199 -11.68 12.24 -6.48
C ARG A 199 -11.73 13.23 -7.64
N GLU A 200 -12.91 13.67 -8.04
CA GLU A 200 -13.06 14.69 -9.08
C GLU A 200 -12.48 16.04 -8.64
N LEU A 201 -12.69 16.41 -7.38
CA LEU A 201 -12.10 17.63 -6.80
C LEU A 201 -10.57 17.58 -6.78
N LEU A 202 -9.97 16.42 -6.41
CA LEU A 202 -8.52 16.25 -6.43
C LEU A 202 -7.94 16.47 -7.83
N LYS A 203 -8.55 15.91 -8.87
CA LYS A 203 -8.15 16.16 -10.26
C LYS A 203 -8.21 17.65 -10.64
N ARG A 204 -9.23 18.36 -10.15
CA ARG A 204 -9.34 19.80 -10.38
C ARG A 204 -8.27 20.60 -9.64
N ILE A 205 -7.93 20.23 -8.41
CA ILE A 205 -6.82 20.84 -7.66
C ILE A 205 -5.50 20.65 -8.40
N GLU A 206 -5.25 19.43 -8.91
CA GLU A 206 -4.05 19.12 -9.71
C GLU A 206 -4.00 19.90 -11.03
N ALA A 207 -5.13 20.04 -11.71
CA ALA A 207 -5.23 20.75 -12.99
C ALA A 207 -5.13 22.28 -12.84
N SER A 208 -5.55 22.82 -11.70
CA SER A 208 -5.65 24.28 -11.46
C SER A 208 -5.16 24.65 -10.06
N PRO A 209 -3.85 24.48 -9.75
CA PRO A 209 -3.31 24.73 -8.40
C PRO A 209 -3.37 26.21 -7.99
N SER A 210 -3.44 27.13 -8.95
CA SER A 210 -3.54 28.59 -8.70
C SER A 210 -4.90 29.05 -8.20
N GLU A 211 -5.96 28.24 -8.36
CA GLU A 211 -7.28 28.59 -7.81
C GLU A 211 -7.24 28.74 -6.27
N PRO A 212 -8.15 29.57 -5.70
CA PRO A 212 -8.19 29.83 -4.25
C PRO A 212 -8.82 28.64 -3.50
N TRP A 213 -8.13 27.52 -3.47
CA TRP A 213 -8.55 26.33 -2.74
C TRP A 213 -8.49 26.59 -1.23
N THR A 214 -9.66 26.62 -0.58
CA THR A 214 -9.79 26.76 0.88
C THR A 214 -10.55 25.57 1.48
N ASN A 215 -10.27 25.24 2.74
CA ASN A 215 -10.98 24.15 3.42
C ASN A 215 -12.51 24.37 3.41
N SER A 216 -12.97 25.60 3.61
CA SER A 216 -14.40 25.94 3.54
C SER A 216 -14.98 25.79 2.15
N GLY A 217 -14.24 26.19 1.10
CA GLY A 217 -14.64 26.03 -0.29
C GLY A 217 -14.75 24.56 -0.69
N ILE A 218 -13.79 23.74 -0.29
CA ILE A 218 -13.77 22.28 -0.51
C ILE A 218 -14.94 21.62 0.22
N ALA A 219 -15.14 21.94 1.50
CA ALA A 219 -16.23 21.42 2.31
C ALA A 219 -17.61 21.74 1.70
N LYS A 220 -17.79 22.97 1.22
CA LYS A 220 -19.03 23.40 0.54
C LYS A 220 -19.28 22.59 -0.76
N GLN A 221 -18.27 22.36 -1.58
CA GLN A 221 -18.40 21.57 -2.81
C GLN A 221 -18.77 20.11 -2.53
N LEU A 222 -18.31 19.57 -1.40
CA LEU A 222 -18.63 18.22 -0.98
C LEU A 222 -19.94 18.11 -0.18
N ASN A 223 -20.61 19.23 0.14
CA ASN A 223 -21.75 19.30 1.07
C ASN A 223 -21.44 18.69 2.46
N LEU A 224 -20.26 19.00 2.99
CA LEU A 224 -19.77 18.52 4.29
C LEU A 224 -19.43 19.69 5.23
N SER A 225 -19.41 19.43 6.54
CA SER A 225 -18.73 20.34 7.47
C SER A 225 -17.22 20.31 7.23
N VAL A 226 -16.50 21.38 7.60
CA VAL A 226 -15.05 21.48 7.44
C VAL A 226 -14.32 20.33 8.15
N ASP A 227 -14.75 19.96 9.36
CA ASP A 227 -14.15 18.88 10.14
C ASP A 227 -14.38 17.50 9.48
N HIS A 228 -15.60 17.27 8.99
CA HIS A 228 -15.91 16.02 8.30
C HIS A 228 -15.15 15.91 6.98
N MET A 229 -15.09 17.00 6.21
CA MET A 229 -14.29 17.07 4.99
C MET A 229 -12.82 16.83 5.28
N ALA A 230 -12.22 17.43 6.31
CA ALA A 230 -10.82 17.25 6.64
C ALA A 230 -10.49 15.79 7.04
N LYS A 231 -11.39 15.14 7.81
CA LYS A 231 -11.27 13.71 8.14
C LYS A 231 -11.34 12.85 6.89
N LEU A 232 -12.36 13.07 6.04
CA LEU A 232 -12.52 12.34 4.78
C LEU A 232 -11.31 12.53 3.85
N PHE A 233 -10.83 13.77 3.72
CA PHE A 233 -9.67 14.09 2.88
C PHE A 233 -8.42 13.37 3.39
N LYS A 234 -8.14 13.45 4.70
CA LYS A 234 -7.01 12.74 5.31
C LYS A 234 -7.13 11.22 5.18
N GLN A 235 -8.34 10.68 5.28
CA GLN A 235 -8.60 9.25 5.06
C GLN A 235 -8.32 8.81 3.62
N MET A 236 -8.69 9.63 2.61
CA MET A 236 -8.54 9.26 1.20
C MET A 236 -7.17 9.59 0.62
N VAL A 237 -6.52 10.66 1.09
CA VAL A 237 -5.27 11.20 0.54
C VAL A 237 -4.06 10.90 1.43
N GLY A 238 -4.29 10.57 2.70
CA GLY A 238 -3.23 10.29 3.68
C GLY A 238 -2.67 11.53 4.37
N MET A 239 -3.05 12.74 3.95
CA MET A 239 -2.59 14.01 4.51
C MET A 239 -3.72 15.05 4.56
N PRO A 240 -3.60 16.11 5.41
CA PRO A 240 -4.59 17.19 5.46
C PRO A 240 -4.72 17.95 4.14
N PRO A 241 -5.91 18.55 3.83
CA PRO A 241 -6.14 19.28 2.58
C PRO A 241 -5.11 20.39 2.29
N ASN A 242 -4.76 21.18 3.32
CA ASN A 242 -3.80 22.29 3.14
C ASN A 242 -2.40 21.79 2.78
N GLU A 243 -1.95 20.69 3.33
CA GLU A 243 -0.65 20.08 3.02
C GLU A 243 -0.65 19.53 1.58
N TYR A 244 -1.74 18.89 1.17
CA TYR A 244 -1.91 18.40 -0.19
C TYR A 244 -1.87 19.53 -1.21
N ILE A 245 -2.70 20.58 -1.02
CA ILE A 245 -2.72 21.74 -1.91
C ILE A 245 -1.34 22.40 -1.99
N GLN A 246 -0.65 22.53 -0.85
CA GLN A 246 0.70 23.06 -0.81
C GLN A 246 1.69 22.20 -1.60
N SER A 247 1.61 20.87 -1.50
CA SER A 247 2.48 19.95 -2.23
C SER A 247 2.28 20.07 -3.76
N ILE A 248 1.01 20.19 -4.21
CA ILE A 248 0.67 20.37 -5.63
C ILE A 248 1.20 21.73 -6.14
N ARG A 249 0.99 22.82 -5.38
CA ARG A 249 1.48 24.16 -5.71
C ARG A 249 3.01 24.21 -5.82
N LEU A 250 3.71 23.59 -4.89
CA LEU A 250 5.17 23.50 -4.94
C LEU A 250 5.64 22.63 -6.11
N GLY A 251 4.92 21.55 -6.44
CA GLY A 251 5.17 20.75 -7.63
C GLY A 251 5.10 21.59 -8.91
N GLU A 252 4.04 22.38 -9.06
CA GLU A 252 3.87 23.30 -10.20
C GLU A 252 4.94 24.40 -10.22
N ALA A 253 5.30 24.96 -9.06
CA ALA A 253 6.39 25.92 -8.97
C ALA A 253 7.72 25.35 -9.44
N ARG A 254 8.07 24.11 -9.01
CA ARG A 254 9.27 23.41 -9.49
C ARG A 254 9.27 23.21 -11.00
N ARG A 255 8.13 22.81 -11.57
CA ARG A 255 7.96 22.63 -13.01
C ARG A 255 8.20 23.96 -13.76
N LEU A 256 7.53 25.03 -13.34
CA LEU A 256 7.67 26.35 -13.96
C LEU A 256 9.11 26.90 -13.85
N LEU A 257 9.78 26.68 -12.73
CA LEU A 257 11.17 27.09 -12.53
C LEU A 257 12.13 26.37 -13.49
N ARG A 258 11.91 25.10 -13.78
CA ARG A 258 12.73 24.32 -14.72
C ARG A 258 12.45 24.64 -16.17
N GLU A 259 11.17 24.72 -16.51
CA GLU A 259 10.69 24.66 -17.90
C GLU A 259 10.43 26.03 -18.52
N THR A 260 10.43 27.13 -17.72
CA THR A 260 10.09 28.46 -18.22
C THR A 260 11.07 29.53 -17.73
N ASP A 261 11.12 30.67 -18.47
CA ASP A 261 11.85 31.88 -18.11
C ASP A 261 11.01 32.92 -17.35
N CYS A 262 9.81 32.54 -16.90
CA CYS A 262 8.93 33.42 -16.13
C CYS A 262 9.67 33.99 -14.90
N SER A 263 9.41 35.25 -14.54
CA SER A 263 9.95 35.83 -13.32
C SER A 263 9.54 34.99 -12.09
N ILE A 264 10.30 35.07 -11.01
CA ILE A 264 9.96 34.35 -9.77
C ILE A 264 8.57 34.75 -9.25
N GLU A 265 8.21 36.01 -9.43
CA GLU A 265 6.88 36.55 -9.11
C GLU A 265 5.78 35.87 -9.92
N ILE A 266 5.94 35.76 -11.24
CA ILE A 266 4.99 35.08 -12.13
C ILE A 266 4.89 33.59 -11.79
N VAL A 267 6.00 32.92 -11.45
CA VAL A 267 5.99 31.54 -10.98
C VAL A 267 5.16 31.43 -9.71
N GLY A 268 5.36 32.31 -8.72
CA GLY A 268 4.56 32.35 -7.50
C GLY A 268 3.06 32.45 -7.80
N ILE A 269 2.67 33.43 -8.59
CA ILE A 269 1.26 33.67 -8.96
C ILE A 269 0.65 32.43 -9.65
N ARG A 270 1.33 31.89 -10.67
CA ARG A 270 0.85 30.73 -11.45
C ARG A 270 0.76 29.45 -10.62
N SER A 271 1.60 29.31 -9.61
CA SER A 271 1.54 28.19 -8.67
C SER A 271 0.60 28.43 -7.48
N GLY A 272 -0.13 29.54 -7.43
CA GLY A 272 -1.16 29.82 -6.41
C GLY A 272 -0.64 30.56 -5.18
N TYR A 273 0.47 31.29 -5.30
CA TYR A 273 1.03 32.17 -4.27
C TYR A 273 1.05 33.61 -4.77
N PRO A 274 0.03 34.42 -4.45
CA PRO A 274 -0.02 35.80 -4.93
C PRO A 274 1.03 36.73 -4.28
N ASP A 275 1.53 36.36 -3.08
CA ASP A 275 2.60 37.10 -2.39
C ASP A 275 3.95 36.42 -2.64
N ILE A 276 4.86 37.14 -3.30
CA ILE A 276 6.21 36.65 -3.66
C ILE A 276 7.08 36.36 -2.44
N HIS A 277 6.92 37.09 -1.35
CA HIS A 277 7.71 36.89 -0.13
C HIS A 277 7.24 35.64 0.60
N TYR A 278 5.92 35.45 0.68
CA TYR A 278 5.33 34.22 1.23
C TYR A 278 5.72 33.01 0.36
N PHE A 279 5.63 33.10 -0.97
CA PHE A 279 6.09 32.09 -1.90
C PHE A 279 7.54 31.68 -1.64
N SER A 280 8.46 32.65 -1.63
CA SER A 280 9.89 32.40 -1.49
C SER A 280 10.23 31.75 -0.15
N ARG A 281 9.60 32.20 0.95
CA ARG A 281 9.78 31.60 2.27
C ARG A 281 9.26 30.16 2.30
N THR A 282 8.05 29.91 1.77
CA THR A 282 7.42 28.60 1.73
C THR A 282 8.23 27.63 0.87
N PHE A 283 8.64 28.06 -0.32
CA PHE A 283 9.46 27.26 -1.20
C PHE A 283 10.81 26.89 -0.54
N ARG A 284 11.52 27.86 0.05
CA ARG A 284 12.78 27.59 0.75
C ARG A 284 12.61 26.65 1.94
N LYS A 285 11.50 26.78 2.68
CA LYS A 285 11.21 25.88 3.81
C LYS A 285 11.09 24.41 3.36
N HIS A 286 10.54 24.17 2.18
CA HIS A 286 10.30 22.81 1.66
C HIS A 286 11.46 22.26 0.83
N GLU A 287 12.12 23.10 0.03
CA GLU A 287 13.18 22.68 -0.89
C GLU A 287 14.60 22.92 -0.31
N GLY A 288 14.72 23.59 0.82
CA GLY A 288 16.00 23.94 1.44
C GLY A 288 16.71 25.14 0.81
N ILE A 289 16.36 25.51 -0.42
CA ILE A 289 16.98 26.59 -1.21
C ILE A 289 15.93 27.53 -1.77
N SER A 290 16.36 28.76 -2.16
CA SER A 290 15.44 29.74 -2.74
C SER A 290 14.96 29.34 -4.15
N PRO A 291 13.79 29.85 -4.64
CA PRO A 291 13.32 29.60 -6.01
C PRO A 291 14.35 29.96 -7.08
N ARG A 292 15.12 31.02 -6.85
CA ARG A 292 16.17 31.49 -7.78
C ARG A 292 17.36 30.52 -7.84
N GLU A 293 17.79 30.03 -6.69
CA GLU A 293 18.84 29.02 -6.60
C GLU A 293 18.39 27.70 -7.20
N TYR A 294 17.15 27.26 -6.91
CA TYR A 294 16.54 26.07 -7.49
C TYR A 294 16.55 26.13 -9.03
N ARG A 295 16.11 27.25 -9.62
CA ARG A 295 16.17 27.46 -11.09
C ARG A 295 17.58 27.30 -11.64
N LYS A 296 18.56 27.94 -10.98
CA LYS A 296 19.95 27.86 -11.42
C LYS A 296 20.46 26.43 -11.42
N LEU A 297 20.23 25.69 -10.34
CA LEU A 297 20.69 24.30 -10.20
C LEU A 297 19.96 23.33 -11.13
N SER A 298 18.63 23.45 -11.25
CA SER A 298 17.80 22.55 -12.08
C SER A 298 18.03 22.68 -13.57
N ARG A 299 18.68 23.77 -14.04
CA ARG A 299 19.05 23.96 -15.46
C ARG A 299 20.49 23.58 -15.77
N MET A 300 21.24 23.17 -14.74
CA MET A 300 22.61 22.64 -14.91
C MET A 300 22.64 21.12 -15.01
N LEU A 301 21.49 20.47 -14.73
CA LEU A 301 21.24 19.03 -14.89
C LEU A 301 20.62 18.74 -16.24
#